data_894e471b9325ba3f6bba8aac6cf77895
#
_entry.id   894e471b9325ba3f6bba8aac6cf77895
#
_cell.length_a   1.000
_cell.length_b   1.000
_cell.length_c   1.000
_cell.angle_alpha   90.00
_cell.angle_beta   90.00
_cell.angle_gamma   90.00
#
_symmetry.space_group_name_H-M   'P 1'
#
loop_
_entity.id
_entity.type
_entity.pdbx_description
1 polymer ?
#
loop_
_entity_poly.entity_id
_entity_poly.type
_entity_poly.pdbx_seq_one_letter_code
_entity_poly.pdbx_strand_id
1 'polypeptide(L)'
;MSTSAAIVVIDAGGANFGSVCYALERLGARPRIVRDADGLAAAPRVLLPGVGAAGPAMALLRERGFAEVLPALRVPLLGICLGMQLLFESSEEGGVDCLGLLPGRVRKLVGGPGLRVPHMGWNTLEHVAASPLLDGIGRDARAYFVHGYAAPVTADCIAACTHGERFAAVVARGRVAGAQFHPERSSATGARLLANFLQWNPT
;
A
#
# COMPACT_ATOMS: atom_id res chain seq x y z
N MET A 1 16.87 -14.88 20.78
CA MET A 1 15.79 -13.94 21.11
C MET A 1 15.45 -13.22 19.82
N SER A 2 14.29 -13.50 19.23
CA SER A 2 13.87 -12.81 18.00
C SER A 2 13.57 -11.35 18.36
N THR A 3 14.38 -10.42 17.87
CA THR A 3 14.10 -8.98 18.03
C THR A 3 12.82 -8.68 17.28
N SER A 4 11.77 -8.35 18.03
CA SER A 4 10.48 -7.95 17.47
C SER A 4 10.70 -6.79 16.48
N ALA A 5 10.25 -6.97 15.22
CA ALA A 5 10.43 -5.95 14.19
C ALA A 5 9.62 -4.70 14.55
N ALA A 6 10.32 -3.58 14.75
CA ALA A 6 9.65 -2.30 14.95
C ALA A 6 9.15 -1.73 13.61
N ILE A 7 7.95 -1.17 13.61
CA ILE A 7 7.35 -0.53 12.45
C ILE A 7 6.50 0.67 12.88
N VAL A 8 6.57 1.75 12.12
CA VAL A 8 5.74 2.93 12.34
C VAL A 8 4.57 2.90 11.37
N VAL A 9 3.37 3.14 11.87
CA VAL A 9 2.12 3.19 11.10
C VAL A 9 1.60 4.63 11.13
N ILE A 10 1.47 5.23 9.96
CA ILE A 10 0.95 6.60 9.83
C ILE A 10 -0.57 6.58 10.02
N ASP A 11 -1.08 7.41 10.91
CA ASP A 11 -2.50 7.73 10.99
C ASP A 11 -2.83 8.76 9.89
N ALA A 12 -3.19 8.25 8.71
CA ALA A 12 -3.58 9.07 7.56
C ALA A 12 -5.08 9.47 7.56
N GLY A 13 -5.74 9.36 8.72
CA GLY A 13 -7.19 9.54 8.82
C GLY A 13 -7.96 8.31 8.27
N GLY A 14 -8.88 7.78 9.02
CA GLY A 14 -9.67 6.62 8.62
C GLY A 14 -9.61 5.47 9.62
N ALA A 15 -10.61 4.60 9.58
CA ALA A 15 -10.86 3.63 10.65
C ALA A 15 -10.05 2.33 10.57
N ASN A 16 -9.24 2.09 9.53
CA ASN A 16 -8.69 0.73 9.28
C ASN A 16 -7.26 0.48 9.79
N PHE A 17 -6.58 1.47 10.36
CA PHE A 17 -5.21 1.26 10.86
C PHE A 17 -5.13 0.25 12.01
N GLY A 18 -6.17 0.12 12.84
CA GLY A 18 -6.24 -0.89 13.89
C GLY A 18 -6.14 -2.32 13.36
N SER A 19 -6.87 -2.65 12.28
CA SER A 19 -6.82 -3.98 11.65
C SER A 19 -5.43 -4.31 11.10
N VAL A 20 -4.75 -3.32 10.54
CA VAL A 20 -3.38 -3.47 10.06
C VAL A 20 -2.40 -3.67 11.21
N CYS A 21 -2.55 -2.91 12.32
CA CYS A 21 -1.75 -3.09 13.53
C CYS A 21 -1.90 -4.51 14.09
N TYR A 22 -3.14 -5.03 14.24
CA TYR A 22 -3.37 -6.40 14.67
C TYR A 22 -2.76 -7.45 13.73
N ALA A 23 -2.77 -7.20 12.41
CA ALA A 23 -2.11 -8.10 11.47
C ALA A 23 -0.59 -8.12 11.66
N LEU A 24 0.03 -6.97 11.90
CA LEU A 24 1.45 -6.84 12.21
C LEU A 24 1.83 -7.49 13.55
N GLU A 25 1.02 -7.30 14.58
CA GLU A 25 1.21 -7.90 15.91
C GLU A 25 1.18 -9.43 15.85
N ARG A 26 0.26 -10.02 15.08
CA ARG A 26 0.22 -11.48 14.85
C ARG A 26 1.48 -12.01 14.18
N LEU A 27 2.22 -11.17 13.46
CA LEU A 27 3.52 -11.51 12.87
C LEU A 27 4.70 -11.23 13.82
N GLY A 28 4.43 -10.85 15.07
CA GLY A 28 5.43 -10.55 16.08
C GLY A 28 6.05 -9.15 15.95
N ALA A 29 5.50 -8.28 15.11
CA ALA A 29 5.95 -6.88 15.01
C ALA A 29 5.37 -6.01 16.15
N ARG A 30 5.99 -4.84 16.35
CA ARG A 30 5.52 -3.82 17.30
C ARG A 30 5.15 -2.55 16.53
N PRO A 31 3.91 -2.41 16.06
CA PRO A 31 3.47 -1.20 15.39
C PRO A 31 3.36 -0.03 16.38
N ARG A 32 3.87 1.13 15.97
CA ARG A 32 3.71 2.40 16.67
C ARG A 32 2.98 3.38 15.75
N ILE A 33 1.83 3.86 16.18
CA ILE A 33 1.02 4.81 15.42
C ILE A 33 1.58 6.22 15.63
N VAL A 34 1.68 6.99 14.55
CA VAL A 34 2.12 8.39 14.56
C VAL A 34 1.13 9.28 13.82
N ARG A 35 0.99 10.53 14.27
CA ARG A 35 0.03 11.50 13.74
C ARG A 35 0.66 12.74 13.13
N ASP A 36 1.97 12.85 13.19
CA ASP A 36 2.77 13.93 12.63
C ASP A 36 4.11 13.39 12.12
N ALA A 37 4.81 14.22 11.34
CA ALA A 37 6.09 13.86 10.73
C ALA A 37 7.20 13.61 11.76
N ASP A 38 7.17 14.28 12.92
CA ASP A 38 8.16 14.10 13.99
C ASP A 38 8.16 12.67 14.50
N GLY A 39 6.99 12.03 14.49
CA GLY A 39 6.84 10.62 14.84
C GLY A 39 7.59 9.65 13.92
N LEU A 40 8.06 10.08 12.75
CA LEU A 40 8.86 9.25 11.84
C LEU A 40 10.34 9.20 12.22
N ALA A 41 10.80 10.04 13.15
CA ALA A 41 12.19 10.04 13.58
C ALA A 41 12.60 8.64 14.10
N ALA A 42 13.73 8.13 13.61
CA ALA A 42 14.26 6.81 13.91
C ALA A 42 13.33 5.63 13.57
N ALA A 43 12.30 5.82 12.72
CA ALA A 43 11.47 4.73 12.25
C ALA A 43 12.30 3.75 11.41
N PRO A 44 12.37 2.45 11.73
CA PRO A 44 13.11 1.48 10.91
C PRO A 44 12.36 1.10 9.64
N ARG A 45 11.04 1.19 9.65
CA ARG A 45 10.10 0.92 8.54
C ARG A 45 8.85 1.76 8.74
N VAL A 46 8.23 2.16 7.65
CA VAL A 46 7.00 2.97 7.66
C VAL A 46 5.91 2.26 6.87
N LEU A 47 4.70 2.28 7.41
CA LEU A 47 3.50 1.82 6.72
C LEU A 47 2.52 2.99 6.62
N LEU A 48 2.05 3.23 5.41
CA LEU A 48 1.03 4.22 5.07
C LEU A 48 -0.26 3.50 4.70
N PRO A 49 -1.13 3.19 5.66
CA PRO A 49 -2.47 2.69 5.35
C PRO A 49 -3.31 3.85 4.84
N GLY A 50 -4.36 3.56 4.08
CA GLY A 50 -5.30 4.58 3.67
C GLY A 50 -6.65 3.99 3.31
N VAL A 51 -7.71 4.69 3.72
CA VAL A 51 -9.10 4.45 3.33
C VAL A 51 -9.79 5.79 3.07
N GLY A 52 -10.86 5.77 2.28
CA GLY A 52 -11.57 6.99 1.90
C GLY A 52 -11.12 7.54 0.56
N ALA A 53 -10.99 8.84 0.40
CA ALA A 53 -10.71 9.53 -0.85
C ALA A 53 -9.33 10.22 -0.86
N ALA A 54 -8.69 10.29 -2.03
CA ALA A 54 -7.33 10.81 -2.18
C ALA A 54 -7.18 12.28 -1.78
N GLY A 55 -8.14 13.15 -2.11
CA GLY A 55 -8.08 14.58 -1.78
C GLY A 55 -7.99 14.84 -0.27
N PRO A 56 -8.96 14.41 0.55
CA PRO A 56 -8.89 14.55 2.00
C PRO A 56 -7.66 13.90 2.63
N ALA A 57 -7.24 12.71 2.13
CA ALA A 57 -6.06 12.05 2.65
C ALA A 57 -4.78 12.84 2.38
N MET A 58 -4.61 13.38 1.16
CA MET A 58 -3.47 14.25 0.84
C MET A 58 -3.48 15.56 1.62
N ALA A 59 -4.66 16.16 1.84
CA ALA A 59 -4.79 17.36 2.68
C ALA A 59 -4.28 17.09 4.10
N LEU A 60 -4.69 15.96 4.69
CA LEU A 60 -4.26 15.56 6.02
C LEU A 60 -2.75 15.24 6.09
N LEU A 61 -2.19 14.58 5.06
CA LEU A 61 -0.75 14.32 5.00
C LEU A 61 0.05 15.61 4.93
N ARG A 62 -0.42 16.62 4.20
CA ARG A 62 0.21 17.97 4.15
C ARG A 62 0.08 18.68 5.50
N GLU A 63 -1.11 18.73 6.07
CA GLU A 63 -1.36 19.35 7.38
C GLU A 63 -0.44 18.80 8.47
N ARG A 64 -0.17 17.50 8.45
CA ARG A 64 0.65 16.81 9.46
C ARG A 64 2.15 16.72 9.10
N GLY A 65 2.58 17.38 8.02
CA GLY A 65 3.98 17.43 7.56
C GLY A 65 4.49 16.12 6.94
N PHE A 66 3.65 15.13 6.71
CA PHE A 66 4.08 13.87 6.11
C PHE A 66 4.42 14.01 4.63
N ALA A 67 3.72 14.88 3.89
CA ALA A 67 3.91 15.02 2.46
C ALA A 67 5.33 15.50 2.10
N GLU A 68 5.97 16.28 2.96
CA GLU A 68 7.32 16.79 2.81
C GLU A 68 8.38 15.76 3.21
N VAL A 69 8.09 14.95 4.24
CA VAL A 69 9.08 14.03 4.83
C VAL A 69 9.10 12.68 4.13
N LEU A 70 7.95 12.16 3.68
CA LEU A 70 7.85 10.84 3.05
C LEU A 70 8.74 10.69 1.80
N PRO A 71 8.86 11.69 0.90
CA PRO A 71 9.77 11.60 -0.24
C PRO A 71 11.26 11.51 0.14
N ALA A 72 11.63 12.09 1.27
CA ALA A 72 12.99 12.09 1.77
C ALA A 72 13.36 10.88 2.65
N LEU A 73 12.39 10.01 2.97
CA LEU A 73 12.63 8.83 3.81
C LEU A 73 13.73 7.93 3.24
N ARG A 74 14.57 7.40 4.13
CA ARG A 74 15.67 6.47 3.81
C ARG A 74 15.38 5.04 4.24
N VAL A 75 14.21 4.77 4.79
CA VAL A 75 13.76 3.46 5.28
C VAL A 75 12.65 2.91 4.40
N PRO A 76 12.39 1.58 4.44
CA PRO A 76 11.31 0.98 3.67
C PRO A 76 9.94 1.60 4.01
N LEU A 77 9.17 1.92 2.96
CA LEU A 77 7.81 2.45 3.02
C LEU A 77 6.86 1.49 2.29
N LEU A 78 5.76 1.10 2.94
CA LEU A 78 4.68 0.33 2.31
C LEU A 78 3.38 1.11 2.37
N GLY A 79 2.82 1.45 1.21
CA GLY A 79 1.45 1.97 1.07
C GLY A 79 0.43 0.84 0.95
N ILE A 80 -0.72 0.95 1.63
CA ILE A 80 -1.82 -0.02 1.54
C ILE A 80 -3.08 0.65 1.02
N CYS A 81 -3.68 0.07 -0.02
CA CYS A 81 -4.90 0.53 -0.69
C CYS A 81 -4.78 2.00 -1.11
N LEU A 82 -5.56 2.92 -0.53
CA LEU A 82 -5.40 4.35 -0.79
C LEU A 82 -3.97 4.81 -0.50
N GLY A 83 -3.32 4.31 0.57
CA GLY A 83 -1.93 4.63 0.86
C GLY A 83 -0.96 4.28 -0.27
N MET A 84 -1.18 3.17 -0.99
CA MET A 84 -0.43 2.86 -2.22
C MET A 84 -0.73 3.89 -3.32
N GLN A 85 -1.99 4.24 -3.52
CA GLN A 85 -2.39 5.21 -4.56
C GLN A 85 -1.75 6.58 -4.35
N LEU A 86 -1.63 7.01 -3.09
CA LEU A 86 -0.98 8.28 -2.74
C LEU A 86 0.53 8.30 -3.00
N LEU A 87 1.18 7.15 -3.24
CA LEU A 87 2.60 7.11 -3.62
C LEU A 87 2.83 7.56 -5.07
N PHE A 88 1.83 7.55 -5.92
CA PHE A 88 1.91 7.95 -7.33
C PHE A 88 1.97 9.48 -7.49
N GLU A 89 2.10 9.97 -8.73
CA GLU A 89 2.20 11.41 -9.02
C GLU A 89 0.87 12.13 -8.76
N SER A 90 -0.24 11.50 -9.16
CA SER A 90 -1.57 12.12 -9.03
C SER A 90 -2.70 11.09 -9.04
N SER A 91 -3.89 11.53 -8.62
CA SER A 91 -5.10 10.72 -8.67
C SER A 91 -6.24 11.47 -9.36
N GLU A 92 -7.01 10.76 -10.18
CA GLU A 92 -8.29 11.25 -10.71
C GLU A 92 -9.33 11.42 -9.61
N GLU A 93 -9.19 10.70 -8.49
CA GLU A 93 -10.06 10.86 -7.34
C GLU A 93 -9.82 12.24 -6.70
N GLY A 94 -10.70 13.17 -6.99
CA GLY A 94 -10.59 14.56 -6.56
C GLY A 94 -9.59 15.41 -7.37
N GLY A 95 -8.97 14.87 -8.44
CA GLY A 95 -8.03 15.60 -9.28
C GLY A 95 -6.82 16.14 -8.51
N VAL A 96 -6.23 15.33 -7.62
CA VAL A 96 -5.24 15.76 -6.64
C VAL A 96 -3.83 15.29 -7.00
N ASP A 97 -2.83 16.17 -6.78
CA ASP A 97 -1.41 15.80 -6.78
C ASP A 97 -1.09 15.02 -5.50
N CYS A 98 -0.41 13.88 -5.67
CA CYS A 98 -0.04 12.97 -4.61
C CYS A 98 1.45 13.11 -4.22
N LEU A 99 2.07 12.05 -3.68
CA LEU A 99 3.44 12.12 -3.15
C LEU A 99 4.54 12.06 -4.23
N GLY A 100 4.22 11.61 -5.45
CA GLY A 100 5.17 11.55 -6.57
C GLY A 100 6.36 10.60 -6.40
N LEU A 101 6.24 9.59 -5.53
CA LEU A 101 7.29 8.60 -5.29
C LEU A 101 7.35 7.52 -6.38
N LEU A 102 6.24 7.30 -7.06
CA LEU A 102 6.07 6.36 -8.17
C LEU A 102 5.50 7.11 -9.38
N PRO A 103 5.98 6.81 -10.60
CA PRO A 103 5.46 7.46 -11.81
C PRO A 103 4.07 6.94 -12.14
N GLY A 104 3.23 7.84 -12.65
CA GLY A 104 1.92 7.54 -13.18
C GLY A 104 0.79 8.17 -12.38
N ARG A 105 -0.40 8.10 -12.99
CA ARG A 105 -1.64 8.66 -12.46
C ARG A 105 -2.60 7.53 -12.10
N VAL A 106 -3.12 7.56 -10.90
CA VAL A 106 -4.22 6.69 -10.46
C VAL A 106 -5.50 7.09 -11.19
N ARG A 107 -6.20 6.12 -11.79
CA ARG A 107 -7.39 6.36 -12.61
C ARG A 107 -8.59 5.64 -12.05
N LYS A 108 -9.78 6.15 -12.38
CA LYS A 108 -11.03 5.49 -12.06
C LYS A 108 -11.18 4.21 -12.88
N LEU A 109 -11.55 3.11 -12.22
CA LEU A 109 -11.90 1.87 -12.91
C LEU A 109 -13.16 2.07 -13.75
N VAL A 110 -13.16 1.48 -14.94
CA VAL A 110 -14.30 1.54 -15.85
C VAL A 110 -15.18 0.32 -15.61
N GLY A 111 -16.42 0.57 -15.20
CA GLY A 111 -17.44 -0.48 -15.07
C GLY A 111 -18.07 -0.84 -16.41
N GLY A 112 -18.83 -1.94 -16.46
CA GLY A 112 -19.53 -2.39 -17.65
C GLY A 112 -20.58 -3.47 -17.34
N PRO A 113 -21.24 -4.03 -18.35
CA PRO A 113 -22.18 -5.12 -18.16
C PRO A 113 -21.52 -6.28 -17.39
N GLY A 114 -22.06 -6.62 -16.22
CA GLY A 114 -21.53 -7.66 -15.34
C GLY A 114 -20.27 -7.27 -14.55
N LEU A 115 -19.69 -6.09 -14.77
CA LEU A 115 -18.51 -5.59 -14.09
C LEU A 115 -18.86 -4.40 -13.19
N ARG A 116 -18.93 -4.64 -11.89
CA ARG A 116 -19.25 -3.61 -10.89
C ARG A 116 -18.02 -2.82 -10.47
N VAL A 117 -18.16 -1.52 -10.33
CA VAL A 117 -17.19 -0.63 -9.68
C VAL A 117 -17.88 -0.01 -8.46
N PRO A 118 -17.26 -0.02 -7.27
CA PRO A 118 -15.88 -0.43 -7.00
C PRO A 118 -15.62 -1.93 -7.16
N HIS A 119 -14.38 -2.30 -7.48
CA HIS A 119 -13.86 -3.66 -7.38
C HIS A 119 -13.90 -4.08 -5.91
N MET A 120 -14.76 -5.02 -5.58
CA MET A 120 -14.96 -5.49 -4.22
C MET A 120 -14.97 -7.02 -4.18
N GLY A 121 -14.03 -7.61 -3.45
CA GLY A 121 -13.95 -9.06 -3.27
C GLY A 121 -12.56 -9.64 -3.49
N TRP A 122 -12.52 -10.98 -3.57
CA TRP A 122 -11.30 -11.74 -3.78
C TRP A 122 -10.97 -11.86 -5.26
N ASN A 123 -9.71 -11.55 -5.60
CA ASN A 123 -9.22 -11.69 -6.96
C ASN A 123 -7.78 -12.21 -6.97
N THR A 124 -7.35 -12.75 -8.11
CA THR A 124 -6.06 -13.43 -8.27
C THR A 124 -4.95 -12.43 -8.55
N LEU A 125 -3.77 -12.65 -7.98
CA LEU A 125 -2.55 -11.90 -8.25
C LEU A 125 -1.80 -12.54 -9.42
N GLU A 126 -1.46 -11.72 -10.42
CA GLU A 126 -0.62 -12.09 -11.54
C GLU A 126 0.81 -11.61 -11.26
N HIS A 127 1.76 -12.51 -11.02
CA HIS A 127 3.17 -12.11 -10.83
C HIS A 127 3.75 -11.57 -12.15
N VAL A 128 4.26 -10.35 -12.11
CA VAL A 128 4.83 -9.65 -13.28
C VAL A 128 6.35 -9.68 -13.23
N ALA A 129 6.94 -9.51 -12.04
CA ALA A 129 8.38 -9.52 -11.84
C ALA A 129 8.74 -10.25 -10.53
N ALA A 130 9.96 -10.79 -10.46
CA ALA A 130 10.49 -11.36 -9.23
C ALA A 130 10.76 -10.24 -8.20
N SER A 131 10.38 -10.50 -6.96
CA SER A 131 10.62 -9.56 -5.85
C SER A 131 10.59 -10.31 -4.53
N PRO A 132 11.49 -9.98 -3.58
CA PRO A 132 11.43 -10.52 -2.23
C PRO A 132 10.10 -10.28 -1.52
N LEU A 133 9.36 -9.25 -1.91
CA LEU A 133 8.02 -8.97 -1.37
C LEU A 133 7.00 -10.05 -1.74
N LEU A 134 7.23 -10.81 -2.82
CA LEU A 134 6.36 -11.90 -3.30
C LEU A 134 6.87 -13.28 -2.90
N ASP A 135 7.95 -13.40 -2.15
CA ASP A 135 8.51 -14.69 -1.74
C ASP A 135 7.49 -15.51 -0.92
N GLY A 136 7.24 -16.74 -1.36
CA GLY A 136 6.26 -17.63 -0.76
C GLY A 136 4.78 -17.28 -1.04
N ILE A 137 4.51 -16.30 -1.89
CA ILE A 137 3.17 -16.03 -2.44
C ILE A 137 3.05 -16.80 -3.76
N GLY A 138 2.08 -17.72 -3.83
CA GLY A 138 1.86 -18.54 -5.02
C GLY A 138 1.35 -17.73 -6.22
N ARG A 139 1.52 -18.26 -7.43
CA ARG A 139 1.06 -17.59 -8.67
C ARG A 139 -0.47 -17.49 -8.76
N ASP A 140 -1.19 -18.39 -8.07
CA ASP A 140 -2.66 -18.39 -7.99
C ASP A 140 -3.18 -17.77 -6.69
N ALA A 141 -2.30 -17.04 -5.97
CA ALA A 141 -2.66 -16.41 -4.71
C ALA A 141 -3.77 -15.39 -4.93
N ARG A 142 -4.74 -15.40 -4.02
CA ARG A 142 -5.85 -14.45 -4.04
C ARG A 142 -5.71 -13.44 -2.92
N ALA A 143 -6.14 -12.20 -3.21
CA ALA A 143 -6.16 -11.10 -2.26
C ALA A 143 -7.52 -10.41 -2.26
N TYR A 144 -7.85 -9.70 -1.19
CA TYR A 144 -9.12 -9.00 -1.02
C TYR A 144 -8.98 -7.52 -1.37
N PHE A 145 -9.77 -7.09 -2.34
CA PHE A 145 -9.79 -5.74 -2.89
C PHE A 145 -11.07 -5.00 -2.50
N VAL A 146 -10.96 -3.69 -2.28
CA VAL A 146 -12.09 -2.75 -2.17
C VAL A 146 -11.61 -1.40 -2.69
N HIS A 147 -11.77 -1.12 -3.99
CA HIS A 147 -11.33 0.16 -4.57
C HIS A 147 -12.10 0.50 -5.85
N GLY A 148 -12.29 1.79 -6.10
CA GLY A 148 -12.89 2.31 -7.34
C GLY A 148 -11.87 2.97 -8.26
N TYR A 149 -10.62 3.13 -7.80
CA TYR A 149 -9.51 3.71 -8.54
C TYR A 149 -8.31 2.78 -8.45
N ALA A 150 -7.45 2.79 -9.46
CA ALA A 150 -6.28 1.92 -9.52
C ALA A 150 -5.11 2.61 -10.23
N ALA A 151 -3.90 2.20 -9.85
CA ALA A 151 -2.69 2.62 -10.51
C ALA A 151 -2.43 1.79 -11.78
N PRO A 152 -1.83 2.38 -12.83
CA PRO A 152 -1.48 1.67 -14.04
C PRO A 152 -0.38 0.63 -13.78
N VAL A 153 -0.30 -0.39 -14.64
CA VAL A 153 0.85 -1.31 -14.68
C VAL A 153 2.02 -0.57 -15.31
N THR A 154 3.03 -0.27 -14.50
CA THR A 154 4.29 0.37 -14.91
C THR A 154 5.45 -0.61 -14.75
N ALA A 155 6.69 -0.17 -15.03
CA ALA A 155 7.91 -0.96 -14.78
C ALA A 155 8.10 -1.31 -13.28
N ASP A 156 7.49 -0.55 -12.38
CA ASP A 156 7.55 -0.78 -10.93
C ASP A 156 6.50 -1.80 -10.43
N CYS A 157 5.61 -2.28 -11.32
CA CYS A 157 4.61 -3.28 -10.98
C CYS A 157 5.25 -4.67 -10.86
N ILE A 158 5.17 -5.28 -9.67
CA ILE A 158 5.68 -6.64 -9.42
C ILE A 158 4.57 -7.69 -9.40
N ALA A 159 3.33 -7.28 -9.11
CA ALA A 159 2.15 -8.11 -9.30
C ALA A 159 0.99 -7.25 -9.80
N ALA A 160 0.26 -7.77 -10.79
CA ALA A 160 -0.93 -7.15 -11.36
C ALA A 160 -2.19 -7.90 -10.95
N CYS A 161 -3.35 -7.30 -11.23
CA CYS A 161 -4.65 -7.93 -11.13
C CYS A 161 -5.54 -7.39 -12.24
N THR A 162 -6.56 -8.16 -12.65
CA THR A 162 -7.49 -7.77 -13.70
C THR A 162 -8.91 -7.68 -13.16
N HIS A 163 -9.55 -6.53 -13.35
CA HIS A 163 -10.96 -6.30 -13.09
C HIS A 163 -11.52 -5.38 -14.18
N GLY A 164 -11.94 -5.99 -15.30
CA GLY A 164 -12.24 -5.29 -16.56
C GLY A 164 -10.96 -4.82 -17.25
N GLU A 165 -10.17 -4.03 -16.59
CA GLU A 165 -8.83 -3.62 -17.02
C GLU A 165 -7.75 -4.14 -16.06
N ARG A 166 -6.52 -4.23 -16.57
CA ARG A 166 -5.37 -4.68 -15.80
C ARG A 166 -4.76 -3.50 -15.04
N PHE A 167 -4.50 -3.68 -13.74
CA PHE A 167 -3.95 -2.66 -12.87
C PHE A 167 -2.84 -3.20 -11.97
N ALA A 168 -2.04 -2.32 -11.38
CA ALA A 168 -1.00 -2.69 -10.43
C ALA A 168 -1.60 -3.12 -9.09
N ALA A 169 -1.42 -4.37 -8.71
CA ALA A 169 -1.84 -4.93 -7.43
C ALA A 169 -0.74 -4.80 -6.36
N VAL A 170 0.53 -4.95 -6.76
CA VAL A 170 1.70 -4.71 -5.91
C VAL A 170 2.75 -3.98 -6.73
N VAL A 171 3.34 -2.96 -6.16
CA VAL A 171 4.43 -2.18 -6.76
C VAL A 171 5.64 -2.17 -5.84
N ALA A 172 6.85 -2.05 -6.42
CA ALA A 172 8.09 -1.85 -5.68
C ALA A 172 9.11 -1.07 -6.51
N ARG A 173 9.69 0.00 -5.92
CA ARG A 173 10.75 0.82 -6.49
C ARG A 173 11.68 1.30 -5.38
N GLY A 174 12.95 0.91 -5.42
CA GLY A 174 13.88 1.26 -4.35
C GLY A 174 13.33 0.86 -2.98
N ARG A 175 13.11 1.83 -2.10
CA ARG A 175 12.55 1.63 -0.74
C ARG A 175 11.03 1.75 -0.66
N VAL A 176 10.37 2.06 -1.75
CA VAL A 176 8.93 2.29 -1.80
C VAL A 176 8.23 1.05 -2.33
N ALA A 177 7.24 0.58 -1.60
CA ALA A 177 6.37 -0.51 -2.02
C ALA A 177 4.89 -0.14 -1.78
N GLY A 178 3.99 -0.79 -2.49
CA GLY A 178 2.56 -0.61 -2.31
C GLY A 178 1.77 -1.87 -2.62
N ALA A 179 0.65 -2.05 -1.93
CA ALA A 179 -0.35 -3.08 -2.19
C ALA A 179 -1.73 -2.43 -2.36
N GLN A 180 -2.39 -2.66 -3.50
CA GLN A 180 -3.74 -2.14 -3.77
C GLN A 180 -4.80 -2.88 -2.95
N PHE A 181 -4.57 -4.14 -2.63
CA PHE A 181 -5.45 -4.94 -1.78
C PHE A 181 -5.20 -4.64 -0.30
N HIS A 182 -6.05 -5.19 0.55
CA HIS A 182 -5.94 -5.12 2.00
C HIS A 182 -5.23 -6.36 2.55
N PRO A 183 -3.92 -6.30 2.87
CA PRO A 183 -3.18 -7.46 3.39
C PRO A 183 -3.80 -8.00 4.69
N GLU A 184 -4.30 -7.13 5.56
CA GLU A 184 -4.94 -7.49 6.82
C GLU A 184 -6.25 -8.28 6.64
N ARG A 185 -6.80 -8.28 5.41
CA ARG A 185 -8.01 -9.01 5.01
C ARG A 185 -7.75 -10.10 3.98
N SER A 186 -6.50 -10.31 3.59
CA SER A 186 -6.12 -11.23 2.50
C SER A 186 -5.54 -12.55 3.00
N SER A 187 -5.91 -12.98 4.21
CA SER A 187 -5.54 -14.28 4.78
C SER A 187 -4.03 -14.57 4.67
N ALA A 188 -3.64 -15.76 4.22
CA ALA A 188 -2.23 -16.15 4.11
C ALA A 188 -1.43 -15.29 3.11
N THR A 189 -2.03 -14.87 2.00
CA THR A 189 -1.40 -14.00 1.00
C THR A 189 -0.99 -12.66 1.62
N GLY A 190 -1.91 -12.03 2.33
CA GLY A 190 -1.66 -10.75 2.98
C GLY A 190 -0.68 -10.86 4.14
N ALA A 191 -0.81 -11.90 4.97
CA ALA A 191 0.11 -12.16 6.07
C ALA A 191 1.54 -12.38 5.54
N ARG A 192 1.71 -13.10 4.42
CA ARG A 192 3.00 -13.33 3.79
C ARG A 192 3.60 -12.03 3.24
N LEU A 193 2.81 -11.19 2.55
CA LEU A 193 3.29 -9.89 2.07
C LEU A 193 3.80 -9.01 3.22
N LEU A 194 3.03 -8.91 4.31
CA LEU A 194 3.44 -8.14 5.49
C LEU A 194 4.70 -8.72 6.13
N ALA A 195 4.80 -10.05 6.26
CA ALA A 195 5.98 -10.72 6.80
C ALA A 195 7.23 -10.44 5.93
N ASN A 196 7.09 -10.52 4.60
CA ASN A 196 8.15 -10.19 3.67
C ASN A 196 8.58 -8.72 3.80
N PHE A 197 7.60 -7.79 3.89
CA PHE A 197 7.91 -6.37 4.08
C PHE A 197 8.66 -6.11 5.39
N LEU A 198 8.31 -6.78 6.49
CA LEU A 198 9.03 -6.67 7.77
C LEU A 198 10.50 -7.10 7.68
N GLN A 199 10.85 -7.92 6.70
CA GLN A 199 12.21 -8.42 6.44
C GLN A 199 12.88 -7.70 5.26
N TRP A 200 12.12 -6.93 4.49
CA TRP A 200 12.59 -6.32 3.26
C TRP A 200 13.61 -5.22 3.53
N ASN A 201 14.82 -5.39 3.01
CA ASN A 201 15.92 -4.44 3.11
C ASN A 201 16.42 -4.13 1.69
N PRO A 202 15.70 -3.26 0.95
CA PRO A 202 16.14 -2.87 -0.37
C PRO A 202 17.43 -2.05 -0.29
N THR A 203 18.36 -2.32 -1.20
CA THR A 203 19.61 -1.58 -1.39
C THR A 203 19.39 -0.32 -2.21
#